data_af2bfa2d58ba55ef51850c8474b5d1ed
#
_entry.id   af2bfa2d58ba55ef51850c8474b5d1ed
#
_cell.length_a   1.000
_cell.length_b   1.000
_cell.length_c   1.000
_cell.angle_alpha   90.00
_cell.angle_beta   90.00
_cell.angle_gamma   90.00
#
_symmetry.space_group_name_H-M   'P 1'
#
loop_
_entity.id
_entity.type
_entity.pdbx_description
1 polymer ?
#
loop_
_entity_poly.entity_id
_entity_poly.type
_entity_poly.pdbx_seq_one_letter_code
_entity_poly.pdbx_strand_id
1 'polypeptide(L)'
;MTAKELTQLVTKIETHIECWKQFNYFINVARGKKFGPAEEGHFLEIKSIIVQEIELIYASIQVASPTREEIHALIGNAPSLRCLSEMSEGALRGLESQWHKIYISWHSILGQLKVKQHTEEVKSFWGSKK
;
A
#
# COMPACT_ATOMS: atom_id res chain seq x y z
N MET A 1 1.38 -10.72 19.95
CA MET A 1 1.41 -11.26 18.54
C MET A 1 2.35 -12.45 18.50
N THR A 2 1.89 -13.56 17.97
CA THR A 2 2.71 -14.77 17.82
C THR A 2 3.67 -14.61 16.63
N ALA A 3 4.70 -15.47 16.57
CA ALA A 3 5.63 -15.48 15.43
C ALA A 3 4.90 -15.78 14.12
N LYS A 4 3.90 -16.66 14.17
CA LYS A 4 3.08 -17.00 12.99
C LYS A 4 2.24 -15.81 12.53
N GLU A 5 1.62 -15.11 13.47
CA GLU A 5 0.82 -13.92 13.17
C GLU A 5 1.70 -12.81 12.56
N LEU A 6 2.91 -12.63 13.08
CA LEU A 6 3.86 -11.64 12.59
C LEU A 6 4.28 -11.97 11.16
N THR A 7 4.58 -13.25 10.86
CA THR A 7 4.92 -13.69 9.51
C THR A 7 3.77 -13.45 8.53
N GLN A 8 2.55 -13.74 8.95
CA GLN A 8 1.36 -13.48 8.13
C GLN A 8 1.17 -11.99 7.86
N LEU A 9 1.42 -11.16 8.88
CA LEU A 9 1.30 -9.71 8.73
C LEU A 9 2.35 -9.15 7.77
N VAL A 10 3.60 -9.63 7.86
CA VAL A 10 4.68 -9.24 6.94
C VAL A 10 4.25 -9.54 5.49
N THR A 11 3.71 -10.74 5.25
CA THR A 11 3.22 -11.12 3.92
C THR A 11 2.09 -10.22 3.45
N LYS A 12 1.15 -9.90 4.33
CA LYS A 12 0.03 -8.99 4.01
C LYS A 12 0.53 -7.60 3.61
N ILE A 13 1.50 -7.07 4.35
CA ILE A 13 2.08 -5.75 4.05
C ILE A 13 2.81 -5.79 2.71
N GLU A 14 3.57 -6.84 2.43
CA GLU A 14 4.26 -7.00 1.15
C GLU A 14 3.27 -7.02 -0.02
N THR A 15 2.19 -7.76 0.12
CA THR A 15 1.13 -7.81 -0.89
C THR A 15 0.46 -6.44 -1.07
N HIS A 16 0.22 -5.75 0.05
CA HIS A 16 -0.38 -4.42 0.04
C HIS A 16 0.50 -3.41 -0.70
N ILE A 17 1.81 -3.48 -0.48
CA ILE A 17 2.78 -2.62 -1.18
C ILE A 17 2.73 -2.86 -2.70
N GLU A 18 2.55 -4.11 -3.14
CA GLU A 18 2.38 -4.41 -4.56
C GLU A 18 1.15 -3.72 -5.15
N CYS A 19 0.06 -3.65 -4.39
CA CYS A 19 -1.13 -2.91 -4.83
C CYS A 19 -0.82 -1.41 -5.02
N TRP A 20 -0.02 -0.82 -4.13
CA TRP A 20 0.39 0.56 -4.27
C TRP A 20 1.30 0.79 -5.47
N LYS A 21 2.16 -0.16 -5.81
CA LYS A 21 2.97 -0.10 -7.04
C LYS A 21 2.07 -0.09 -8.27
N GLN A 22 1.04 -0.94 -8.29
CA GLN A 22 0.08 -0.99 -9.38
C GLN A 22 -0.71 0.31 -9.49
N PHE A 23 -1.07 0.90 -8.36
CA PHE A 23 -1.76 2.19 -8.33
C PHE A 23 -0.93 3.26 -9.07
N ASN A 24 0.36 3.34 -8.78
CA ASN A 24 1.26 4.29 -9.45
C ASN A 24 1.40 3.98 -10.94
N TYR A 25 1.47 2.70 -11.28
CA TYR A 25 1.50 2.28 -12.68
C TYR A 25 0.28 2.83 -13.44
N PHE A 26 -0.90 2.76 -12.84
CA PHE A 26 -2.11 3.27 -13.47
C PHE A 26 -2.15 4.80 -13.56
N ILE A 27 -1.52 5.52 -12.66
CA ILE A 27 -1.36 6.97 -12.82
C ILE A 27 -0.61 7.26 -14.13
N ASN A 28 0.44 6.49 -14.41
CA ASN A 28 1.21 6.64 -15.65
C ASN A 28 0.43 6.18 -16.87
N VAL A 29 -0.39 5.16 -16.76
CA VAL A 29 -1.31 4.74 -17.84
C VAL A 29 -2.26 5.88 -18.19
N ALA A 30 -2.84 6.53 -17.19
CA ALA A 30 -3.73 7.67 -17.38
C ALA A 30 -2.99 8.85 -18.03
N ARG A 31 -1.75 9.11 -17.60
CA ARG A 31 -0.92 10.17 -18.17
C ARG A 31 -0.70 9.94 -19.66
N GLY A 32 -0.49 8.69 -20.07
CA GLY A 32 -0.31 8.31 -21.47
C GLY A 32 -1.58 8.34 -22.30
N LYS A 33 -2.74 8.42 -21.66
CA LYS A 33 -4.06 8.51 -22.30
C LYS A 33 -4.40 7.34 -23.21
N LYS A 34 -3.75 6.19 -23.02
CA LYS A 34 -3.98 4.97 -23.82
C LYS A 34 -4.46 3.87 -22.91
N PHE A 35 -5.77 3.82 -22.69
CA PHE A 35 -6.40 2.79 -21.87
C PHE A 35 -7.82 2.54 -22.36
N GLY A 36 -8.34 1.37 -22.03
CA GLY A 36 -9.70 0.98 -22.36
C GLY A 36 -10.46 0.52 -21.12
N PRO A 37 -11.66 -0.05 -21.31
CA PRO A 37 -12.50 -0.52 -20.20
C PRO A 37 -11.82 -1.56 -19.31
N ALA A 38 -10.95 -2.40 -19.87
CA ALA A 38 -10.22 -3.41 -19.09
C ALA A 38 -9.30 -2.77 -18.06
N GLU A 39 -8.53 -1.77 -18.45
CA GLU A 39 -7.61 -1.05 -17.57
C GLU A 39 -8.39 -0.25 -16.54
N GLU A 40 -9.47 0.38 -16.94
CA GLU A 40 -10.34 1.14 -16.05
C GLU A 40 -10.91 0.23 -14.95
N GLY A 41 -11.42 -0.95 -15.34
CA GLY A 41 -11.92 -1.94 -14.39
C GLY A 41 -10.85 -2.45 -13.46
N HIS A 42 -9.64 -2.70 -13.96
CA HIS A 42 -8.52 -3.15 -13.15
C HIS A 42 -8.10 -2.09 -12.13
N PHE A 43 -8.06 -0.82 -12.53
CA PHE A 43 -7.74 0.28 -11.62
C PHE A 43 -8.75 0.38 -10.48
N LEU A 44 -10.05 0.29 -10.80
CA LEU A 44 -11.11 0.33 -9.80
C LEU A 44 -11.00 -0.86 -8.83
N GLU A 45 -10.64 -2.03 -9.35
CA GLU A 45 -10.43 -3.23 -8.52
C GLU A 45 -9.25 -3.05 -7.56
N ILE A 46 -8.12 -2.52 -8.03
CA ILE A 46 -6.95 -2.25 -7.20
C ILE A 46 -7.30 -1.29 -6.06
N LYS A 47 -8.05 -0.24 -6.35
CA LYS A 47 -8.52 0.70 -5.34
C LYS A 47 -9.37 0.00 -4.27
N SER A 48 -10.27 -0.87 -4.71
CA SER A 48 -11.14 -1.63 -3.82
C SER A 48 -10.33 -2.56 -2.91
N ILE A 49 -9.34 -3.24 -3.47
CA ILE A 49 -8.46 -4.14 -2.71
C ILE A 49 -7.67 -3.35 -1.67
N ILE A 50 -7.13 -2.19 -2.05
CA ILE A 50 -6.39 -1.33 -1.12
C ILE A 50 -7.26 -0.96 0.09
N VAL A 51 -8.49 -0.51 -0.16
CA VAL A 51 -9.42 -0.11 0.90
C VAL A 51 -9.74 -1.27 1.83
N GLN A 52 -9.96 -2.47 1.29
CA GLN A 52 -10.21 -3.66 2.10
C GLN A 52 -9.00 -4.05 2.93
N GLU A 53 -7.82 -4.04 2.33
CA GLU A 53 -6.60 -4.45 3.00
C GLU A 53 -6.22 -3.53 4.16
N ILE A 54 -6.42 -2.23 4.03
CA ILE A 54 -6.09 -1.31 5.12
C ILE A 54 -6.96 -1.57 6.35
N GLU A 55 -8.21 -1.99 6.18
CA GLU A 55 -9.06 -2.34 7.31
C GLU A 55 -8.51 -3.55 8.06
N LEU A 56 -8.06 -4.56 7.32
CA LEU A 56 -7.48 -5.77 7.92
C LEU A 56 -6.15 -5.46 8.62
N ILE A 57 -5.30 -4.66 7.99
CA ILE A 57 -3.99 -4.31 8.55
C ILE A 57 -4.15 -3.47 9.81
N TYR A 58 -5.01 -2.44 9.78
CA TYR A 58 -5.21 -1.54 10.91
C TYR A 58 -5.92 -2.22 12.08
N ALA A 59 -6.64 -3.30 11.84
CA ALA A 59 -7.19 -4.14 12.91
C ALA A 59 -6.10 -4.98 13.59
N SER A 60 -4.98 -5.22 12.91
CA SER A 60 -3.90 -6.07 13.42
C SER A 60 -2.80 -5.30 14.15
N ILE A 61 -2.54 -4.04 13.73
CA ILE A 61 -1.47 -3.21 14.30
C ILE A 61 -1.91 -1.74 14.38
N GLN A 62 -1.28 -1.01 15.29
CA GLN A 62 -1.41 0.44 15.33
C GLN A 62 -0.45 1.05 14.32
N VAL A 63 -0.98 1.91 13.48
CA VAL A 63 -0.22 2.59 12.43
C VAL A 63 -0.36 4.09 12.62
N ALA A 64 0.76 4.76 12.90
CA ALA A 64 0.79 6.21 13.05
C ALA A 64 0.71 6.91 11.70
N SER A 65 1.37 6.35 10.69
CA SER A 65 1.41 6.89 9.32
C SER A 65 1.61 5.73 8.34
N PRO A 66 0.87 5.66 7.23
CA PRO A 66 -0.14 6.62 6.81
C PRO A 66 -1.43 6.48 7.62
N THR A 67 -2.19 7.57 7.76
CA THR A 67 -3.51 7.51 8.41
C THR A 67 -4.55 7.02 7.41
N ARG A 68 -5.69 6.53 7.93
CA ARG A 68 -6.82 6.16 7.07
C ARG A 68 -7.27 7.35 6.21
N GLU A 69 -7.31 8.53 6.81
CA GLU A 69 -7.72 9.77 6.13
C GLU A 69 -6.80 10.10 4.96
N GLU A 70 -5.49 9.94 5.13
CA GLU A 70 -4.52 10.16 4.05
C GLU A 70 -4.75 9.20 2.89
N ILE A 71 -5.00 7.92 3.20
CA ILE A 71 -5.26 6.90 2.18
C ILE A 71 -6.57 7.17 1.46
N HIS A 72 -7.64 7.43 2.20
CA HIS A 72 -8.94 7.73 1.61
C HIS A 72 -8.91 9.01 0.77
N ALA A 73 -8.14 10.01 1.20
CA ALA A 73 -7.96 11.24 0.42
C ALA A 73 -7.30 10.95 -0.93
N LEU A 74 -6.23 10.15 -0.94
CA LEU A 74 -5.55 9.78 -2.18
C LEU A 74 -6.48 8.98 -3.10
N ILE A 75 -7.15 7.97 -2.56
CA ILE A 75 -8.09 7.14 -3.33
C ILE A 75 -9.23 8.01 -3.91
N GLY A 76 -9.76 8.94 -3.12
CA GLY A 76 -10.82 9.84 -3.55
C GLY A 76 -10.36 10.85 -4.60
N ASN A 77 -9.08 11.25 -4.57
CA ASN A 77 -8.51 12.16 -5.55
C ASN A 77 -8.18 11.47 -6.88
N ALA A 78 -8.30 10.16 -6.94
CA ALA A 78 -8.08 9.36 -8.14
C ALA A 78 -9.32 8.53 -8.46
N PRO A 79 -10.44 9.18 -8.88
CA PRO A 79 -11.72 8.45 -9.04
C PRO A 79 -11.68 7.40 -10.15
N SER A 80 -11.04 7.71 -11.28
CA SER A 80 -11.00 6.83 -12.44
C SER A 80 -9.80 7.20 -13.30
N LEU A 81 -9.39 6.30 -14.20
CA LEU A 81 -8.34 6.58 -15.17
C LEU A 81 -8.73 7.74 -16.09
N ARG A 82 -10.00 7.77 -16.51
CA ARG A 82 -10.51 8.85 -17.34
C ARG A 82 -10.34 10.19 -16.64
N CYS A 83 -10.73 10.27 -15.38
CA CYS A 83 -10.61 11.49 -14.58
C CYS A 83 -9.15 11.91 -14.47
N LEU A 84 -8.26 10.97 -14.18
CA LEU A 84 -6.82 11.23 -14.10
C LEU A 84 -6.25 11.71 -15.42
N SER A 85 -6.70 11.13 -16.55
CA SER A 85 -6.22 11.49 -17.87
C SER A 85 -6.57 12.93 -18.27
N GLU A 86 -7.58 13.50 -17.63
CA GLU A 86 -8.02 14.88 -17.86
C GLU A 86 -7.33 15.87 -16.92
N MET A 87 -6.57 15.40 -15.97
CA MET A 87 -5.84 16.26 -15.04
C MET A 87 -4.61 16.90 -15.68
N SER A 88 -4.24 18.09 -15.20
CA SER A 88 -3.00 18.73 -15.59
C SER A 88 -1.81 17.94 -15.08
N GLU A 89 -0.64 18.14 -15.70
CA GLU A 89 0.59 17.49 -15.23
C GLU A 89 0.92 17.90 -13.80
N GLY A 90 0.65 19.16 -13.43
CA GLY A 90 0.85 19.61 -12.05
C GLY A 90 -0.03 18.87 -11.05
N ALA A 91 -1.30 18.63 -11.42
CA ALA A 91 -2.23 17.87 -10.57
C ALA A 91 -1.79 16.41 -10.43
N LEU A 92 -1.34 15.79 -11.52
CA LEU A 92 -0.82 14.41 -11.49
C LEU A 92 0.44 14.29 -10.63
N ARG A 93 1.33 15.28 -10.70
CA ARG A 93 2.54 15.31 -9.84
C ARG A 93 2.18 15.45 -8.37
N GLY A 94 1.16 16.24 -8.06
CA GLY A 94 0.64 16.36 -6.70
C GLY A 94 0.12 15.02 -6.18
N LEU A 95 -0.60 14.30 -7.01
CA LEU A 95 -1.11 12.98 -6.69
C LEU A 95 0.03 11.98 -6.48
N GLU A 96 1.03 12.00 -7.34
CA GLU A 96 2.22 11.16 -7.20
C GLU A 96 2.99 11.46 -5.92
N SER A 97 3.07 12.72 -5.50
CA SER A 97 3.71 13.10 -4.24
C SER A 97 2.95 12.53 -3.05
N GLN A 98 1.62 12.58 -3.05
CA GLN A 98 0.80 11.94 -2.02
C GLN A 98 1.03 10.44 -1.99
N TRP A 99 1.03 9.82 -3.17
CA TRP A 99 1.27 8.38 -3.30
C TRP A 99 2.65 8.01 -2.75
N HIS A 100 3.68 8.75 -3.12
CA HIS A 100 5.06 8.46 -2.71
C HIS A 100 5.21 8.50 -1.19
N LYS A 101 4.61 9.49 -0.55
CA LYS A 101 4.63 9.62 0.91
C LYS A 101 3.99 8.39 1.58
N ILE A 102 2.85 7.94 1.08
CA ILE A 102 2.16 6.76 1.58
C ILE A 102 3.00 5.50 1.32
N TYR A 103 3.55 5.39 0.13
CA TYR A 103 4.38 4.26 -0.28
C TYR A 103 5.61 4.09 0.63
N ILE A 104 6.32 5.19 0.89
CA ILE A 104 7.48 5.19 1.80
C ILE A 104 7.06 4.78 3.21
N SER A 105 5.91 5.27 3.69
CA SER A 105 5.40 4.90 5.02
C SER A 105 5.16 3.40 5.13
N TRP A 106 4.61 2.76 4.09
CA TRP A 106 4.40 1.31 4.09
C TRP A 106 5.72 0.55 4.09
N HIS A 107 6.72 1.02 3.37
CA HIS A 107 8.05 0.40 3.41
C HIS A 107 8.71 0.53 4.78
N SER A 108 8.51 1.65 5.47
CA SER A 108 9.00 1.84 6.83
C SER A 108 8.35 0.84 7.79
N ILE A 109 7.03 0.67 7.69
CA ILE A 109 6.29 -0.31 8.50
C ILE A 109 6.81 -1.72 8.22
N LEU A 110 6.98 -2.08 6.95
CA LEU A 110 7.50 -3.39 6.57
C LEU A 110 8.89 -3.62 7.17
N GLY A 111 9.77 -2.63 7.08
CA GLY A 111 11.11 -2.73 7.65
C GLY A 111 11.09 -2.96 9.16
N GLN A 112 10.24 -2.25 9.89
CA GLN A 112 10.08 -2.41 11.33
C GLN A 112 9.57 -3.81 11.67
N LEU A 113 8.60 -4.34 10.92
CA LEU A 113 8.08 -5.68 11.14
C LEU A 113 9.11 -6.75 10.84
N LYS A 114 9.95 -6.57 9.82
CA LYS A 114 11.03 -7.51 9.48
C LYS A 114 12.11 -7.53 10.57
N VAL A 115 12.43 -6.37 11.15
CA VAL A 115 13.36 -6.30 12.28
C VAL A 115 12.79 -7.07 13.48
N LYS A 116 11.51 -6.85 13.78
CA LYS A 116 10.84 -7.56 14.86
C LYS A 116 10.81 -9.07 14.62
N GLN A 117 10.53 -9.48 13.38
CA GLN A 117 10.53 -10.90 12.96
C GLN A 117 11.89 -11.52 13.18
N HIS A 118 12.96 -10.84 12.75
CA HIS A 118 14.33 -11.30 12.96
C HIS A 118 14.67 -11.45 14.43
N THR A 119 14.27 -10.47 15.26
CA THR A 119 14.49 -10.51 16.71
C THR A 119 13.80 -11.73 17.34
N GLU A 120 12.57 -12.03 16.94
CA GLU A 120 11.84 -13.21 17.43
C GLU A 120 12.51 -14.51 17.00
N GLU A 121 13.03 -14.58 15.78
CA GLU A 121 13.78 -15.75 15.29
C GLU A 121 15.05 -15.97 16.10
N VAL A 122 15.80 -14.91 16.39
CA VAL A 122 17.02 -14.98 17.22
C VAL A 122 16.67 -15.45 18.64
N LYS A 123 15.63 -14.90 19.24
CA LYS A 123 15.16 -15.33 20.57
C LYS A 123 14.80 -16.81 20.59
N SER A 124 14.08 -17.27 19.58
CA SER A 124 13.69 -18.66 19.45
C SER A 124 14.91 -19.58 19.35
N PHE A 125 15.89 -19.19 18.53
CA PHE A 125 17.14 -19.94 18.36
C PHE A 125 17.90 -20.06 19.70
N TRP A 126 18.10 -18.96 20.44
CA TRP A 126 18.79 -18.95 21.70
C TRP A 126 17.99 -19.67 22.80
N GLY A 127 16.66 -19.55 22.76
CA GLY A 127 15.77 -20.25 23.70
C GLY A 127 15.84 -21.75 23.57
N SER A 128 15.95 -22.29 22.34
CA SER A 128 16.00 -23.72 22.09
C SER A 128 17.30 -24.37 22.54
N LYS A 129 18.33 -23.60 22.83
CA LYS A 129 19.62 -24.10 23.32
C LYS A 129 19.68 -24.28 24.82
N LYS A 130 18.66 -23.84 25.52
CA LYS A 130 18.55 -24.04 26.96
C LYS A 130 18.02 -25.44 27.26
#